data_60de0531d10909d0523280e66a75aaed
#
_entry.id   60de0531d10909d0523280e66a75aaed
#
_cell.length_a   1.000
_cell.length_b   1.000
_cell.length_c   1.000
_cell.angle_alpha   90.00
_cell.angle_beta   90.00
_cell.angle_gamma   90.00
#
_symmetry.space_group_name_H-M   'P 1'
#
loop_
_entity.id
_entity.type
_entity.pdbx_description
1 polymer ?
#
loop_
_entity_poly.entity_id
_entity_poly.type
_entity_poly.pdbx_seq_one_letter_code
_entity_poly.pdbx_strand_id
1 'polypeptide(L)'
;MEFGVLFTSHPNIEAEPYPHRDVHARVTRQTVRADELGYDYAWVAEHHFSNEYGIMPDVFVYAAYLAALTKRIKIGTAVVTLPLANPLRVVENTAFVDILSNGRFALGLGSGYRKYEFDGFGADFDRRRDVQEEALPLLMELFHNKRVDHHGDNFSFKVDGGYEIFPHALQEPHPPIFLAGATDRSIGVAAKMGFGLFLSSWTPFAELARQTANYHKHLGETPEAMRGNPARGHVDIARWVYVAESDAKARRESEPVIMRSLAHFSSGHTSGYLGTVSQDVGAKPRDYDALTRDIILHGSPATVVAKIEELQAMAGNSSIMLHFPPWYGAEKALASLELFASEVMPKFRERPRVQKRA
;
A
#
# COMPACT_ATOMS: atom_id res chain seq x y z
N MET A 1 -10.11 9.26 10.92
CA MET A 1 -9.43 8.75 9.70
C MET A 1 -8.00 8.43 10.07
N GLU A 2 -7.44 7.32 9.57
CA GLU A 2 -6.03 6.97 9.72
C GLU A 2 -5.19 7.54 8.56
N PHE A 3 -3.89 7.75 8.79
CA PHE A 3 -2.95 8.26 7.80
C PHE A 3 -1.67 7.44 7.79
N GLY A 4 -1.29 6.95 6.63
CA GLY A 4 -0.04 6.24 6.42
C GLY A 4 0.88 6.95 5.44
N VAL A 5 2.12 6.48 5.34
CA VAL A 5 3.07 6.88 4.29
C VAL A 5 3.42 5.66 3.46
N LEU A 6 3.37 5.78 2.14
CA LEU A 6 3.69 4.71 1.19
C LEU A 6 5.06 4.95 0.56
N PHE A 7 5.94 3.95 0.67
CA PHE A 7 7.29 3.98 0.15
C PHE A 7 7.51 2.91 -0.92
N THR A 8 7.74 3.33 -2.14
CA THR A 8 8.13 2.45 -3.26
C THR A 8 9.65 2.25 -3.36
N SER A 9 10.42 2.91 -2.48
CA SER A 9 11.90 2.91 -2.51
C SER A 9 12.48 3.24 -3.88
N HIS A 10 11.86 4.23 -4.56
CA HIS A 10 12.30 4.71 -5.85
C HIS A 10 13.54 5.61 -5.66
N PRO A 11 14.71 5.24 -6.19
CA PRO A 11 15.92 6.03 -6.06
C PRO A 11 15.86 7.29 -6.93
N ASN A 12 16.45 8.38 -6.46
CA ASN A 12 16.68 9.57 -7.27
C ASN A 12 18.10 9.54 -7.84
N ILE A 13 18.28 8.80 -8.94
CA ILE A 13 19.60 8.57 -9.56
C ILE A 13 20.30 9.85 -10.02
N GLU A 14 19.58 10.96 -10.16
CA GLU A 14 20.15 12.26 -10.56
C GLU A 14 20.70 13.06 -9.38
N ALA A 15 20.12 12.88 -8.18
CA ALA A 15 20.41 13.70 -7.01
C ALA A 15 21.03 12.93 -5.84
N GLU A 16 20.89 11.60 -5.79
CA GLU A 16 21.45 10.76 -4.74
C GLU A 16 22.83 10.22 -5.17
N PRO A 17 23.94 10.61 -4.50
CA PRO A 17 25.28 10.19 -4.89
C PRO A 17 25.52 8.68 -4.86
N TYR A 18 24.78 7.98 -3.95
CA TYR A 18 24.79 6.52 -3.81
C TYR A 18 23.33 6.02 -3.81
N PRO A 19 22.64 6.02 -4.97
CA PRO A 19 21.19 5.91 -5.04
C PRO A 19 20.63 4.70 -4.27
N HIS A 20 21.30 3.55 -4.33
CA HIS A 20 20.83 2.32 -3.66
C HIS A 20 20.92 2.38 -2.13
N ARG A 21 21.89 3.09 -1.59
CA ARG A 21 22.01 3.37 -0.15
C ARG A 21 21.09 4.53 0.26
N ASP A 22 21.12 5.60 -0.53
CA ASP A 22 20.54 6.88 -0.15
C ASP A 22 19.01 6.83 -0.17
N VAL A 23 18.40 6.03 -1.08
CA VAL A 23 16.96 5.80 -1.09
C VAL A 23 16.49 5.16 0.22
N HIS A 24 17.19 4.13 0.71
CA HIS A 24 16.81 3.48 1.95
C HIS A 24 17.08 4.36 3.18
N ALA A 25 18.17 5.14 3.18
CA ALA A 25 18.39 6.13 4.22
C ALA A 25 17.29 7.20 4.27
N ARG A 26 16.84 7.70 3.10
CA ARG A 26 15.73 8.64 2.98
C ARG A 26 14.41 8.05 3.48
N VAL A 27 14.06 6.85 3.05
CA VAL A 27 12.83 6.16 3.47
C VAL A 27 12.86 5.88 4.98
N THR A 28 13.97 5.43 5.52
CA THR A 28 14.16 5.21 6.96
C THR A 28 13.94 6.50 7.75
N ARG A 29 14.58 7.61 7.35
CA ARG A 29 14.42 8.93 7.98
C ARG A 29 12.96 9.39 7.97
N GLN A 30 12.27 9.26 6.84
CA GLN A 30 10.87 9.62 6.70
C GLN A 30 9.96 8.74 7.56
N THR A 31 10.24 7.44 7.67
CA THR A 31 9.48 6.51 8.51
C THR A 31 9.64 6.84 10.01
N VAL A 32 10.86 7.05 10.46
CA VAL A 32 11.13 7.42 11.87
C VAL A 32 10.45 8.75 12.19
N ARG A 33 10.54 9.72 11.28
CA ARG A 33 9.84 11.00 11.45
C ARG A 33 8.33 10.86 11.45
N ALA A 34 7.76 10.01 10.61
CA ALA A 34 6.32 9.71 10.60
C ALA A 34 5.86 9.08 11.94
N ASP A 35 6.66 8.19 12.53
CA ASP A 35 6.40 7.64 13.88
C ASP A 35 6.36 8.76 14.95
N GLU A 36 7.34 9.68 14.93
CA GLU A 36 7.39 10.82 15.86
C GLU A 36 6.20 11.77 15.69
N LEU A 37 5.75 11.97 14.46
CA LEU A 37 4.62 12.84 14.12
C LEU A 37 3.25 12.19 14.36
N GLY A 38 3.23 10.88 14.66
CA GLY A 38 2.01 10.15 15.00
C GLY A 38 1.22 9.68 13.78
N TYR A 39 1.85 9.41 12.65
CA TYR A 39 1.22 8.66 11.56
C TYR A 39 0.85 7.24 12.01
N ASP A 40 -0.18 6.67 11.39
CA ASP A 40 -0.71 5.36 11.79
C ASP A 40 0.04 4.21 11.13
N TYR A 41 0.46 4.38 9.87
CA TYR A 41 1.14 3.33 9.09
C TYR A 41 2.34 3.84 8.30
N ALA A 42 3.36 2.98 8.19
CA ALA A 42 4.42 3.03 7.19
C ALA A 42 4.31 1.80 6.27
N TRP A 43 3.97 2.03 5.01
CA TRP A 43 3.77 1.00 4.01
C TRP A 43 4.98 0.89 3.09
N VAL A 44 5.55 -0.30 2.93
CA VAL A 44 6.69 -0.56 2.04
C VAL A 44 6.29 -1.48 0.91
N ALA A 45 6.65 -1.11 -0.32
CA ALA A 45 6.31 -1.84 -1.54
C ALA A 45 7.52 -2.64 -2.05
N GLU A 46 7.27 -3.92 -2.41
CA GLU A 46 8.25 -4.80 -3.04
C GLU A 46 8.42 -4.45 -4.52
N HIS A 47 9.67 -4.22 -4.95
CA HIS A 47 10.03 -4.01 -6.35
C HIS A 47 11.45 -4.49 -6.63
N HIS A 48 11.65 -5.00 -7.85
CA HIS A 48 12.89 -5.65 -8.25
C HIS A 48 13.43 -5.09 -9.56
N PHE A 49 14.76 -5.22 -9.77
CA PHE A 49 15.49 -5.10 -11.03
C PHE A 49 15.45 -3.74 -11.73
N SER A 50 14.89 -2.67 -11.15
CA SER A 50 14.77 -1.39 -11.84
C SER A 50 15.04 -0.19 -10.93
N ASN A 51 16.00 0.65 -11.33
CA ASN A 51 16.25 1.96 -10.72
C ASN A 51 15.20 3.02 -11.12
N GLU A 52 14.32 2.68 -12.06
CA GLU A 52 13.32 3.63 -12.58
C GLU A 52 12.03 3.62 -11.79
N TYR A 53 11.87 2.69 -10.82
CA TYR A 53 10.64 2.64 -10.04
C TYR A 53 10.85 2.31 -8.56
N GLY A 54 11.51 1.23 -8.23
CA GLY A 54 11.75 0.84 -6.85
C GLY A 54 12.73 -0.31 -6.72
N ILE A 55 13.48 -0.31 -5.64
CA ILE A 55 14.53 -1.31 -5.35
C ILE A 55 14.39 -1.84 -3.92
N MET A 56 13.21 -2.38 -3.59
CA MET A 56 12.92 -3.01 -2.31
C MET A 56 12.77 -4.53 -2.53
N PRO A 57 13.86 -5.30 -2.48
CA PRO A 57 13.85 -6.71 -2.84
C PRO A 57 13.20 -7.62 -1.79
N ASP A 58 13.16 -7.17 -0.52
CA ASP A 58 12.55 -7.93 0.57
C ASP A 58 11.93 -6.98 1.59
N VAL A 59 10.60 -6.92 1.53
CA VAL A 59 9.81 -6.04 2.40
C VAL A 59 9.80 -6.51 3.86
N PHE A 60 9.97 -7.81 4.14
CA PHE A 60 9.99 -8.33 5.51
C PHE A 60 11.31 -7.98 6.22
N VAL A 61 12.44 -8.11 5.51
CA VAL A 61 13.76 -7.68 6.03
C VAL A 61 13.73 -6.20 6.38
N TYR A 62 13.17 -5.38 5.48
CA TYR A 62 13.11 -3.94 5.71
C TYR A 62 12.10 -3.55 6.78
N ALA A 63 10.94 -4.23 6.83
CA ALA A 63 9.95 -4.02 7.88
C ALA A 63 10.51 -4.35 9.28
N ALA A 64 11.28 -5.43 9.43
CA ALA A 64 11.95 -5.77 10.68
C ALA A 64 12.98 -4.70 11.10
N TYR A 65 13.74 -4.16 10.13
CA TYR A 65 14.68 -3.06 10.38
C TYR A 65 13.93 -1.78 10.85
N LEU A 66 12.84 -1.41 10.18
CA LEU A 66 12.02 -0.26 10.57
C LEU A 66 11.35 -0.47 11.94
N ALA A 67 10.93 -1.69 12.27
CA ALA A 67 10.34 -2.02 13.56
C ALA A 67 11.29 -1.75 14.72
N ALA A 68 12.59 -2.00 14.55
CA ALA A 68 13.60 -1.73 15.55
C ALA A 68 13.85 -0.22 15.76
N LEU A 69 13.57 0.61 14.76
CA LEU A 69 13.81 2.07 14.79
C LEU A 69 12.59 2.89 15.21
N THR A 70 11.41 2.28 15.25
CA THR A 70 10.12 2.94 15.52
C THR A 70 9.45 2.38 16.77
N LYS A 71 8.46 3.11 17.32
CA LYS A 71 7.84 2.73 18.60
C LYS A 71 6.33 2.54 18.52
N ARG A 72 5.62 3.27 17.66
CA ARG A 72 4.16 3.34 17.63
C ARG A 72 3.57 3.04 16.28
N ILE A 73 4.21 3.55 15.22
CA ILE A 73 3.72 3.39 13.84
C ILE A 73 3.61 1.90 13.50
N LYS A 74 2.50 1.52 12.91
CA LYS A 74 2.34 0.19 12.33
C LYS A 74 3.14 0.11 11.03
N ILE A 75 3.83 -1.00 10.80
CA ILE A 75 4.63 -1.22 9.61
C ILE A 75 3.95 -2.28 8.78
N GLY A 76 3.75 -2.00 7.51
CA GLY A 76 3.08 -2.95 6.64
C GLY A 76 3.70 -3.03 5.25
N THR A 77 3.34 -4.09 4.55
CA THR A 77 3.70 -4.26 3.14
C THR A 77 2.60 -3.71 2.24
N ALA A 78 2.97 -3.03 1.15
CA ALA A 78 2.04 -2.53 0.15
C ALA A 78 2.68 -2.57 -1.25
N VAL A 79 2.96 -3.79 -1.70
CA VAL A 79 2.52 -5.13 -1.27
C VAL A 79 3.68 -6.14 -1.29
N VAL A 80 3.46 -7.35 -0.73
CA VAL A 80 4.17 -8.56 -1.13
C VAL A 80 3.59 -9.03 -2.46
N THR A 81 4.43 -9.26 -3.46
CA THR A 81 4.01 -9.83 -4.76
C THR A 81 3.81 -11.34 -4.61
N LEU A 82 2.63 -11.73 -4.12
CA LEU A 82 2.35 -13.09 -3.67
C LEU A 82 2.66 -14.19 -4.71
N PRO A 83 2.42 -13.99 -6.04
CA PRO A 83 2.80 -14.99 -7.04
C PRO A 83 4.30 -15.24 -7.21
N LEU A 84 5.14 -14.36 -6.69
CA LEU A 84 6.61 -14.52 -6.68
C LEU A 84 7.13 -15.12 -5.37
N ALA A 85 6.24 -15.35 -4.38
CA ALA A 85 6.60 -15.79 -3.05
C ALA A 85 6.06 -17.19 -2.73
N ASN A 86 6.71 -17.89 -1.81
CA ASN A 86 6.17 -19.12 -1.23
C ASN A 86 5.19 -18.74 -0.09
N PRO A 87 3.90 -19.14 -0.15
CA PRO A 87 2.90 -18.79 0.87
C PRO A 87 3.29 -19.17 2.30
N LEU A 88 3.93 -20.34 2.49
CA LEU A 88 4.41 -20.76 3.81
C LEU A 88 5.45 -19.78 4.36
N ARG A 89 6.41 -19.35 3.52
CA ARG A 89 7.41 -18.34 3.92
C ARG A 89 6.78 -16.99 4.21
N VAL A 90 5.72 -16.60 3.49
CA VAL A 90 4.99 -15.36 3.75
C VAL A 90 4.35 -15.41 5.14
N VAL A 91 3.74 -16.54 5.53
CA VAL A 91 3.14 -16.70 6.87
C VAL A 91 4.19 -16.67 7.97
N GLU A 92 5.29 -17.43 7.83
CA GLU A 92 6.40 -17.43 8.80
C GLU A 92 6.98 -16.02 8.98
N ASN A 93 7.30 -15.33 7.88
CA ASN A 93 7.86 -13.99 7.92
C ASN A 93 6.89 -12.96 8.51
N THR A 94 5.60 -13.07 8.17
CA THR A 94 4.54 -12.22 8.74
C THR A 94 4.48 -12.36 10.26
N ALA A 95 4.43 -13.59 10.76
CA ALA A 95 4.41 -13.87 12.19
C ALA A 95 5.69 -13.40 12.88
N PHE A 96 6.85 -13.60 12.24
CA PHE A 96 8.13 -13.20 12.80
C PHE A 96 8.29 -11.67 12.88
N VAL A 97 7.94 -10.93 11.83
CA VAL A 97 7.96 -9.46 11.88
C VAL A 97 6.92 -8.91 12.87
N ASP A 98 5.78 -9.56 13.00
CA ASP A 98 4.78 -9.20 14.00
C ASP A 98 5.33 -9.30 15.42
N ILE A 99 6.04 -10.38 15.74
CA ILE A 99 6.76 -10.55 17.02
C ILE A 99 7.82 -9.46 17.20
N LEU A 100 8.69 -9.25 16.21
CA LEU A 100 9.78 -8.26 16.28
C LEU A 100 9.26 -6.83 16.42
N SER A 101 8.10 -6.53 15.87
CA SER A 101 7.45 -5.23 15.96
C SER A 101 6.57 -5.07 17.21
N ASN A 102 6.42 -6.11 18.02
CA ASN A 102 5.51 -6.16 19.17
C ASN A 102 4.05 -5.90 18.76
N GLY A 103 3.55 -6.65 17.76
CA GLY A 103 2.17 -6.59 17.31
C GLY A 103 1.83 -5.36 16.46
N ARG A 104 2.80 -4.76 15.76
CA ARG A 104 2.62 -3.58 14.90
C ARG A 104 2.73 -3.88 13.41
N PHE A 105 2.68 -5.15 13.00
CA PHE A 105 2.79 -5.52 11.59
C PHE A 105 1.42 -5.62 10.91
N ALA A 106 1.36 -5.29 9.62
CA ALA A 106 0.22 -5.50 8.75
C ALA A 106 0.69 -6.07 7.40
N LEU A 107 0.00 -7.08 6.89
CA LEU A 107 0.33 -7.76 5.64
C LEU A 107 -0.51 -7.23 4.49
N GLY A 108 0.10 -6.58 3.53
CA GLY A 108 -0.53 -6.23 2.26
C GLY A 108 -0.03 -7.12 1.14
N LEU A 109 -0.95 -7.64 0.34
CA LEU A 109 -0.72 -8.60 -0.72
C LEU A 109 -1.12 -8.03 -2.07
N GLY A 110 -0.50 -8.49 -3.15
CA GLY A 110 -0.86 -8.13 -4.51
C GLY A 110 -0.44 -9.18 -5.53
N SER A 111 -1.05 -9.13 -6.72
CA SER A 111 -0.72 -10.06 -7.82
C SER A 111 0.51 -9.64 -8.63
N GLY A 112 1.06 -8.46 -8.38
CA GLY A 112 2.10 -7.88 -9.23
C GLY A 112 1.54 -7.33 -10.56
N TYR A 113 2.27 -6.41 -11.17
CA TYR A 113 1.88 -5.78 -12.44
C TYR A 113 3.08 -5.46 -13.34
N ARG A 114 4.30 -5.83 -12.93
CA ARG A 114 5.54 -5.58 -13.65
C ARG A 114 6.03 -6.87 -14.30
N LYS A 115 5.79 -7.02 -15.59
CA LYS A 115 6.18 -8.24 -16.33
C LYS A 115 7.66 -8.57 -16.17
N TYR A 116 8.55 -7.56 -16.18
CA TYR A 116 9.99 -7.78 -16.07
C TYR A 116 10.42 -8.39 -14.71
N GLU A 117 9.65 -8.15 -13.63
CA GLU A 117 9.90 -8.77 -12.33
C GLU A 117 9.61 -10.28 -12.40
N PHE A 118 8.51 -10.67 -13.06
CA PHE A 118 8.16 -12.07 -13.30
C PHE A 118 9.18 -12.76 -14.21
N ASP A 119 9.56 -12.11 -15.31
CA ASP A 119 10.58 -12.63 -16.23
C ASP A 119 11.90 -12.87 -15.49
N GLY A 120 12.31 -11.93 -14.61
CA GLY A 120 13.53 -12.03 -13.82
C GLY A 120 13.53 -13.18 -12.82
N PHE A 121 12.38 -13.55 -12.27
CA PHE A 121 12.22 -14.71 -11.38
C PHE A 121 11.83 -16.00 -12.12
N GLY A 122 11.66 -15.97 -13.44
CA GLY A 122 11.22 -17.12 -14.22
C GLY A 122 9.77 -17.54 -13.95
N ALA A 123 8.94 -16.61 -13.46
CA ALA A 123 7.53 -16.82 -13.16
C ALA A 123 6.62 -16.39 -14.32
N ASP A 124 5.50 -17.07 -14.50
CA ASP A 124 4.54 -16.76 -15.56
C ASP A 124 3.65 -15.57 -15.15
N PHE A 125 3.88 -14.43 -15.82
CA PHE A 125 3.12 -13.21 -15.57
C PHE A 125 1.63 -13.35 -15.89
N ASP A 126 1.26 -14.13 -16.89
CA ASP A 126 -0.14 -14.26 -17.30
C ASP A 126 -0.96 -15.10 -16.31
N ARG A 127 -0.30 -16.04 -15.62
CA ARG A 127 -0.91 -16.86 -14.55
C ARG A 127 -0.92 -16.19 -13.17
N ARG A 128 -0.33 -15.01 -13.00
CA ARG A 128 -0.14 -14.37 -11.68
C ARG A 128 -1.41 -14.26 -10.82
N ARG A 129 -2.57 -14.06 -11.46
CA ARG A 129 -3.85 -13.95 -10.75
C ARG A 129 -4.35 -15.32 -10.26
N ASP A 130 -4.20 -16.34 -11.06
CA ASP A 130 -4.61 -17.69 -10.69
C ASP A 130 -3.70 -18.23 -9.57
N VAL A 131 -2.39 -17.98 -9.65
CA VAL A 131 -1.43 -18.29 -8.58
C VAL A 131 -1.80 -17.56 -7.29
N GLN A 132 -2.13 -16.26 -7.36
CA GLN A 132 -2.58 -15.50 -6.19
C GLN A 132 -3.88 -16.08 -5.61
N GLU A 133 -4.88 -16.39 -6.43
CA GLU A 133 -6.17 -16.90 -5.98
C GLU A 133 -6.08 -18.27 -5.33
N GLU A 134 -5.12 -19.12 -5.72
CA GLU A 134 -4.79 -20.35 -5.00
C GLU A 134 -4.09 -20.06 -3.67
N ALA A 135 -3.15 -19.10 -3.65
CA ALA A 135 -2.36 -18.79 -2.46
C ALA A 135 -3.18 -18.13 -1.32
N LEU A 136 -4.19 -17.31 -1.64
CA LEU A 136 -4.92 -16.56 -0.62
C LEU A 136 -5.67 -17.42 0.40
N PRO A 137 -6.51 -18.41 0.03
CA PRO A 137 -7.14 -19.31 0.99
C PRO A 137 -6.11 -20.17 1.73
N LEU A 138 -5.04 -20.57 1.05
CA LEU A 138 -3.95 -21.31 1.64
C LEU A 138 -3.22 -20.52 2.74
N LEU A 139 -2.97 -19.22 2.53
CA LEU A 139 -2.43 -18.35 3.57
C LEU A 139 -3.32 -18.32 4.82
N MET A 140 -4.64 -18.25 4.66
CA MET A 140 -5.56 -18.27 5.79
C MET A 140 -5.53 -19.61 6.51
N GLU A 141 -5.44 -20.71 5.78
CA GLU A 141 -5.24 -22.03 6.37
C GLU A 141 -3.94 -22.11 7.19
N LEU A 142 -2.83 -21.61 6.64
CA LEU A 142 -1.52 -21.60 7.28
C LEU A 142 -1.46 -20.71 8.53
N PHE A 143 -2.23 -19.63 8.61
CA PHE A 143 -2.33 -18.83 9.84
C PHE A 143 -3.12 -19.52 10.95
N HIS A 144 -4.11 -20.33 10.59
CA HIS A 144 -4.99 -21.00 11.59
C HIS A 144 -4.49 -22.39 11.97
N ASN A 145 -3.83 -23.11 11.06
CA ASN A 145 -3.42 -24.48 11.30
C ASN A 145 -1.93 -24.55 11.60
N LYS A 146 -1.58 -25.38 12.57
CA LYS A 146 -0.18 -25.64 12.90
C LYS A 146 0.52 -26.55 11.90
N ARG A 147 -0.24 -27.30 11.11
CA ARG A 147 0.22 -28.31 10.16
C ARG A 147 -0.51 -28.16 8.85
N VAL A 148 0.11 -28.59 7.77
CA VAL A 148 -0.45 -28.53 6.43
C VAL A 148 0.06 -29.70 5.58
N ASP A 149 -0.81 -30.24 4.75
CA ASP A 149 -0.48 -31.17 3.68
C ASP A 149 -1.23 -30.69 2.43
N HIS A 150 -0.57 -29.88 1.61
CA HIS A 150 -1.18 -29.20 0.47
C HIS A 150 -0.55 -29.67 -0.85
N HIS A 151 -1.41 -30.01 -1.81
CA HIS A 151 -1.06 -30.43 -3.15
C HIS A 151 -1.97 -29.71 -4.14
N GLY A 152 -1.58 -28.48 -4.53
CA GLY A 152 -2.30 -27.65 -5.50
C GLY A 152 -1.58 -27.59 -6.85
N ASP A 153 -2.12 -26.77 -7.74
CA ASP A 153 -1.58 -26.60 -9.09
C ASP A 153 -0.27 -25.80 -9.13
N ASN A 154 -0.10 -24.88 -8.17
CA ASN A 154 1.06 -23.99 -8.11
C ASN A 154 1.92 -24.22 -6.85
N PHE A 155 1.33 -24.77 -5.79
CA PHE A 155 2.03 -24.98 -4.54
C PHE A 155 1.87 -26.42 -4.05
N SER A 156 2.97 -27.01 -3.57
CA SER A 156 2.94 -28.31 -2.93
C SER A 156 3.95 -28.32 -1.80
N PHE A 157 3.47 -28.55 -0.57
CA PHE A 157 4.32 -28.67 0.61
C PHE A 157 3.60 -29.39 1.76
N LYS A 158 4.40 -29.96 2.66
CA LYS A 158 3.90 -30.72 3.78
C LYS A 158 4.67 -30.40 5.06
N VAL A 159 3.94 -30.06 6.13
CA VAL A 159 4.44 -29.90 7.49
C VAL A 159 3.62 -30.78 8.42
N ASP A 160 4.17 -31.93 8.82
CA ASP A 160 3.51 -32.91 9.69
C ASP A 160 4.52 -33.73 10.54
N GLY A 161 4.09 -34.86 11.11
CA GLY A 161 4.97 -35.83 11.74
C GLY A 161 5.71 -35.36 12.99
N GLY A 162 5.22 -34.35 13.68
CA GLY A 162 5.85 -33.74 14.86
C GLY A 162 6.44 -32.37 14.60
N TYR A 163 6.45 -31.91 13.35
CA TYR A 163 6.77 -30.55 12.97
C TYR A 163 5.52 -29.69 12.87
N GLU A 164 5.65 -28.41 13.18
CA GLU A 164 4.55 -27.43 13.13
C GLU A 164 5.06 -26.13 12.48
N ILE A 165 4.14 -25.31 11.99
CA ILE A 165 4.45 -23.99 11.42
C ILE A 165 4.73 -23.02 12.57
N PHE A 166 5.93 -22.46 12.63
CA PHE A 166 6.38 -21.50 13.62
C PHE A 166 7.15 -20.34 12.97
N PRO A 167 7.20 -19.15 13.60
CA PRO A 167 6.49 -18.78 14.84
C PRO A 167 5.00 -18.48 14.60
N HIS A 168 4.24 -18.35 15.67
CA HIS A 168 2.88 -17.78 15.60
C HIS A 168 2.95 -16.27 15.84
N ALA A 169 2.08 -15.50 15.18
CA ALA A 169 1.98 -14.05 15.35
C ALA A 169 1.51 -13.70 16.79
N LEU A 170 1.80 -12.48 17.23
CA LEU A 170 1.26 -11.92 18.48
C LEU A 170 -0.18 -11.43 18.31
N GLN A 171 -0.51 -10.92 17.12
CA GLN A 171 -1.86 -10.45 16.80
C GLN A 171 -2.79 -11.63 16.51
N GLU A 172 -3.97 -11.65 17.10
CA GLU A 172 -4.97 -12.70 16.91
C GLU A 172 -6.18 -12.18 16.11
N PRO A 173 -6.72 -13.01 15.21
CA PRO A 173 -6.31 -14.37 14.83
C PRO A 173 -5.05 -14.38 13.94
N HIS A 174 -4.66 -13.24 13.41
CA HIS A 174 -3.45 -12.96 12.61
C HIS A 174 -3.29 -11.44 12.46
N PRO A 175 -2.13 -10.91 12.01
CA PRO A 175 -1.99 -9.50 11.67
C PRO A 175 -3.02 -9.06 10.63
N PRO A 176 -3.42 -7.77 10.60
CA PRO A 176 -4.32 -7.25 9.58
C PRO A 176 -3.82 -7.57 8.17
N ILE A 177 -4.71 -8.12 7.32
CA ILE A 177 -4.39 -8.50 5.94
C ILE A 177 -5.17 -7.61 4.97
N PHE A 178 -4.46 -7.06 3.99
CA PHE A 178 -4.98 -6.22 2.91
C PHE A 178 -4.67 -6.82 1.55
N LEU A 179 -5.50 -6.53 0.55
CA LEU A 179 -5.26 -6.90 -0.83
C LEU A 179 -5.31 -5.67 -1.73
N ALA A 180 -4.31 -5.51 -2.59
CA ALA A 180 -4.35 -4.48 -3.63
C ALA A 180 -5.30 -4.89 -4.74
N GLY A 181 -6.26 -4.03 -5.06
CA GLY A 181 -7.27 -4.26 -6.09
C GLY A 181 -7.52 -3.02 -6.93
N ALA A 182 -7.64 -3.21 -8.26
CA ALA A 182 -8.02 -2.15 -9.18
C ALA A 182 -9.17 -2.57 -10.12
N THR A 183 -9.35 -3.87 -10.30
CA THR A 183 -10.40 -4.46 -11.15
C THR A 183 -11.52 -5.01 -10.29
N ASP A 184 -12.72 -5.13 -10.86
CA ASP A 184 -13.88 -5.70 -10.14
C ASP A 184 -13.60 -7.13 -9.64
N ARG A 185 -12.82 -7.94 -10.40
CA ARG A 185 -12.37 -9.27 -9.95
C ARG A 185 -11.53 -9.18 -8.68
N SER A 186 -10.45 -8.38 -8.69
CA SER A 186 -9.54 -8.27 -7.52
C SER A 186 -10.23 -7.65 -6.30
N ILE A 187 -11.10 -6.68 -6.50
CA ILE A 187 -11.90 -6.06 -5.43
C ILE A 187 -12.88 -7.08 -4.85
N GLY A 188 -13.55 -7.86 -5.70
CA GLY A 188 -14.44 -8.93 -5.26
C GLY A 188 -13.72 -10.02 -4.47
N VAL A 189 -12.49 -10.41 -4.89
CA VAL A 189 -11.64 -11.34 -4.14
C VAL A 189 -11.29 -10.78 -2.76
N ALA A 190 -10.84 -9.51 -2.68
CA ALA A 190 -10.52 -8.88 -1.39
C ALA A 190 -11.72 -8.92 -0.44
N ALA A 191 -12.90 -8.55 -0.91
CA ALA A 191 -14.12 -8.54 -0.12
C ALA A 191 -14.54 -9.95 0.35
N LYS A 192 -14.52 -10.96 -0.55
CA LYS A 192 -14.87 -12.35 -0.24
C LYS A 192 -13.89 -12.99 0.74
N MET A 193 -12.61 -12.65 0.66
CA MET A 193 -11.60 -13.09 1.64
C MET A 193 -11.68 -12.33 2.96
N GLY A 194 -12.51 -11.29 3.08
CA GLY A 194 -12.60 -10.44 4.26
C GLY A 194 -11.35 -9.59 4.47
N PHE A 195 -10.54 -9.36 3.43
CA PHE A 195 -9.34 -8.54 3.52
C PHE A 195 -9.65 -7.06 3.40
N GLY A 196 -8.82 -6.20 4.00
CA GLY A 196 -8.83 -4.77 3.71
C GLY A 196 -8.47 -4.52 2.24
N LEU A 197 -8.82 -3.37 1.70
CA LEU A 197 -8.60 -3.03 0.30
C LEU A 197 -7.59 -1.88 0.16
N PHE A 198 -6.58 -2.06 -0.71
CA PHE A 198 -5.69 -1.00 -1.16
C PHE A 198 -6.09 -0.51 -2.54
N LEU A 199 -6.24 0.81 -2.69
CA LEU A 199 -6.56 1.47 -3.95
C LEU A 199 -5.44 2.42 -4.40
N SER A 200 -5.29 2.54 -5.73
CA SER A 200 -4.17 3.22 -6.37
C SER A 200 -4.18 4.75 -6.26
N SER A 201 -2.97 5.33 -6.25
CA SER A 201 -2.73 6.78 -6.20
C SER A 201 -3.11 7.56 -7.48
N TRP A 202 -3.28 6.88 -8.61
CA TRP A 202 -3.64 7.53 -9.89
C TRP A 202 -5.13 7.42 -10.23
N THR A 203 -5.94 6.79 -9.39
CA THR A 203 -7.38 6.58 -9.66
C THR A 203 -8.18 7.84 -9.33
N PRO A 204 -9.02 8.37 -10.25
CA PRO A 204 -9.92 9.50 -9.97
C PRO A 204 -10.89 9.24 -8.84
N PHE A 205 -11.35 10.28 -8.14
CA PHE A 205 -12.24 10.16 -6.97
C PHE A 205 -13.55 9.41 -7.28
N ALA A 206 -14.16 9.69 -8.43
CA ALA A 206 -15.39 9.01 -8.84
C ALA A 206 -15.19 7.49 -9.03
N GLU A 207 -14.06 7.09 -9.62
CA GLU A 207 -13.75 5.68 -9.79
C GLU A 207 -13.39 5.01 -8.46
N LEU A 208 -12.70 5.71 -7.54
CA LEU A 208 -12.49 5.23 -6.18
C LEU A 208 -13.79 4.99 -5.43
N ALA A 209 -14.76 5.91 -5.57
CA ALA A 209 -16.08 5.75 -4.99
C ALA A 209 -16.79 4.49 -5.53
N ARG A 210 -16.72 4.26 -6.85
CA ARG A 210 -17.25 3.05 -7.49
C ARG A 210 -16.56 1.77 -6.96
N GLN A 211 -15.23 1.79 -6.89
CA GLN A 211 -14.43 0.67 -6.43
C GLN A 211 -14.73 0.33 -4.96
N THR A 212 -14.82 1.34 -4.10
CA THR A 212 -15.16 1.17 -2.69
C THR A 212 -16.61 0.66 -2.52
N ALA A 213 -17.56 1.19 -3.28
CA ALA A 213 -18.94 0.69 -3.25
C ALA A 213 -19.01 -0.78 -3.69
N ASN A 214 -18.26 -1.16 -4.74
CA ASN A 214 -18.15 -2.56 -5.18
C ASN A 214 -17.56 -3.46 -4.10
N TYR A 215 -16.51 -3.02 -3.40
CA TYR A 215 -15.94 -3.75 -2.28
C TYR A 215 -16.96 -3.98 -1.16
N HIS A 216 -17.64 -2.94 -0.70
CA HIS A 216 -18.62 -3.06 0.37
C HIS A 216 -19.84 -3.92 -0.03
N LYS A 217 -20.24 -3.87 -1.29
CA LYS A 217 -21.29 -4.75 -1.82
C LYS A 217 -20.97 -6.22 -1.65
N HIS A 218 -19.73 -6.61 -1.95
CA HIS A 218 -19.28 -8.01 -1.85
C HIS A 218 -18.82 -8.42 -0.45
N LEU A 219 -18.60 -7.47 0.46
CA LEU A 219 -18.13 -7.77 1.82
C LEU A 219 -19.14 -8.62 2.63
N GLY A 220 -20.42 -8.57 2.30
CA GLY A 220 -21.46 -9.44 2.86
C GLY A 220 -21.31 -10.92 2.48
N GLU A 221 -20.62 -11.20 1.38
CA GLU A 221 -20.36 -12.56 0.88
C GLU A 221 -19.16 -13.25 1.57
N THR A 222 -18.46 -12.54 2.49
CA THR A 222 -17.32 -13.11 3.24
C THR A 222 -17.78 -14.31 4.06
N PRO A 223 -17.20 -15.52 3.84
CA PRO A 223 -17.48 -16.69 4.68
C PRO A 223 -17.19 -16.41 6.15
N GLU A 224 -17.93 -17.04 7.06
CA GLU A 224 -17.79 -16.80 8.50
C GLU A 224 -16.35 -17.02 8.99
N ALA A 225 -15.69 -18.07 8.55
CA ALA A 225 -14.30 -18.37 8.89
C ALA A 225 -13.29 -17.28 8.49
N MET A 226 -13.63 -16.43 7.52
CA MET A 226 -12.77 -15.33 7.03
C MET A 226 -13.12 -13.96 7.64
N ARG A 227 -14.16 -13.87 8.49
CA ARG A 227 -14.62 -12.59 9.06
C ARG A 227 -13.75 -12.04 10.18
N GLY A 228 -12.82 -12.85 10.69
CA GLY A 228 -11.94 -12.49 11.80
C GLY A 228 -10.82 -11.52 11.44
N ASN A 229 -10.58 -11.20 10.16
CA ASN A 229 -9.51 -10.28 9.78
C ASN A 229 -9.71 -8.89 10.39
N PRO A 230 -8.73 -8.36 11.17
CA PRO A 230 -8.82 -7.02 11.76
C PRO A 230 -8.98 -5.87 10.75
N ALA A 231 -8.54 -6.08 9.48
CA ALA A 231 -8.67 -5.10 8.40
C ALA A 231 -9.99 -5.22 7.61
N ARG A 232 -10.90 -6.13 7.99
CA ARG A 232 -12.15 -6.32 7.25
C ARG A 232 -12.99 -5.04 7.19
N GLY A 233 -13.34 -4.61 5.97
CA GLY A 233 -14.07 -3.37 5.74
C GLY A 233 -13.21 -2.11 5.69
N HIS A 234 -11.91 -2.23 5.92
CA HIS A 234 -10.98 -1.11 5.85
C HIS A 234 -10.57 -0.84 4.40
N VAL A 235 -10.63 0.41 3.98
CA VAL A 235 -10.23 0.86 2.64
C VAL A 235 -9.16 1.93 2.77
N ASP A 236 -7.95 1.58 2.33
CA ASP A 236 -6.79 2.48 2.26
C ASP A 236 -6.60 2.97 0.82
N ILE A 237 -6.56 4.29 0.64
CA ILE A 237 -6.38 4.91 -0.66
C ILE A 237 -5.01 5.59 -0.73
N ALA A 238 -4.14 5.15 -1.61
CA ALA A 238 -2.89 5.85 -1.88
C ALA A 238 -3.15 7.17 -2.62
N ARG A 239 -2.43 8.23 -2.26
CA ARG A 239 -2.51 9.54 -2.91
C ARG A 239 -1.15 10.22 -3.03
N TRP A 240 -0.89 10.81 -4.18
CA TRP A 240 0.20 11.75 -4.34
C TRP A 240 -0.12 13.00 -3.53
N VAL A 241 0.72 13.32 -2.55
CA VAL A 241 0.48 14.41 -1.61
C VAL A 241 1.61 15.42 -1.67
N TYR A 242 1.29 16.71 -1.64
CA TYR A 242 2.24 17.79 -1.40
C TYR A 242 1.56 18.96 -0.70
N VAL A 243 1.95 19.22 0.54
CA VAL A 243 1.44 20.32 1.35
C VAL A 243 2.52 21.38 1.52
N ALA A 244 2.18 22.63 1.24
CA ALA A 244 3.03 23.78 1.49
C ALA A 244 2.19 24.91 2.11
N GLU A 245 2.83 25.99 2.55
CA GLU A 245 2.18 27.08 3.29
C GLU A 245 1.10 27.82 2.47
N SER A 246 1.15 27.69 1.14
CA SER A 246 0.16 28.26 0.22
C SER A 246 -0.01 27.41 -1.04
N ASP A 247 -1.16 27.51 -1.70
CA ASP A 247 -1.44 26.82 -2.97
C ASP A 247 -0.44 27.21 -4.06
N ALA A 248 -0.05 28.50 -4.12
CA ALA A 248 0.94 28.97 -5.07
C ALA A 248 2.33 28.36 -4.85
N LYS A 249 2.75 28.19 -3.59
CA LYS A 249 4.02 27.51 -3.26
C LYS A 249 3.91 26.03 -3.56
N ALA A 250 2.84 25.39 -3.15
CA ALA A 250 2.60 23.96 -3.42
C ALA A 250 2.67 23.68 -4.94
N ARG A 251 1.96 24.48 -5.76
CA ARG A 251 1.99 24.33 -7.21
C ARG A 251 3.41 24.50 -7.77
N ARG A 252 4.09 25.58 -7.44
CA ARG A 252 5.43 25.86 -7.94
C ARG A 252 6.43 24.74 -7.66
N GLU A 253 6.31 24.11 -6.49
CA GLU A 253 7.25 23.08 -6.06
C GLU A 253 6.87 21.68 -6.52
N SER A 254 5.58 21.38 -6.67
CA SER A 254 5.09 20.02 -6.94
C SER A 254 4.68 19.78 -8.41
N GLU A 255 4.23 20.79 -9.15
CA GLU A 255 3.78 20.62 -10.54
C GLU A 255 4.86 19.99 -11.44
N PRO A 256 6.12 20.48 -11.49
CA PRO A 256 7.14 19.87 -12.34
C PRO A 256 7.40 18.41 -11.98
N VAL A 257 7.33 18.09 -10.69
CA VAL A 257 7.65 16.76 -10.17
C VAL A 257 6.53 15.76 -10.47
N ILE A 258 5.27 16.13 -10.23
CA ILE A 258 4.15 15.21 -10.48
C ILE A 258 3.91 15.00 -11.98
N MET A 259 4.13 16.03 -12.79
CA MET A 259 4.05 15.90 -14.24
C MET A 259 5.16 15.01 -14.79
N ARG A 260 6.38 15.09 -14.24
CA ARG A 260 7.46 14.15 -14.51
C ARG A 260 7.06 12.71 -14.12
N SER A 261 6.45 12.53 -12.94
CA SER A 261 5.96 11.23 -12.47
C SER A 261 4.90 10.66 -13.41
N LEU A 262 3.94 11.47 -13.84
CA LEU A 262 2.91 11.05 -14.80
C LEU A 262 3.53 10.62 -16.14
N ALA A 263 4.48 11.39 -16.67
CA ALA A 263 5.19 11.04 -17.90
C ALA A 263 5.97 9.72 -17.73
N HIS A 264 6.63 9.53 -16.59
CA HIS A 264 7.34 8.30 -16.26
C HIS A 264 6.39 7.08 -16.24
N PHE A 265 5.23 7.18 -15.58
CA PHE A 265 4.23 6.10 -15.56
C PHE A 265 3.52 5.87 -16.90
N SER A 266 3.62 6.82 -17.83
CA SER A 266 3.02 6.73 -19.17
C SER A 266 3.98 6.17 -20.22
N SER A 267 5.25 5.92 -19.88
CA SER A 267 6.31 5.53 -20.83
C SER A 267 7.13 4.33 -20.35
N GLY A 268 7.85 3.69 -21.26
CA GLY A 268 8.82 2.64 -20.97
C GLY A 268 8.23 1.42 -20.27
N HIS A 269 9.03 0.81 -19.40
CA HIS A 269 8.65 -0.39 -18.64
C HIS A 269 7.52 -0.15 -17.61
N THR A 270 7.15 1.11 -17.37
CA THR A 270 6.08 1.49 -16.47
C THR A 270 4.75 1.72 -17.19
N SER A 271 4.72 1.74 -18.54
CA SER A 271 3.57 2.07 -19.39
C SER A 271 2.45 1.08 -19.11
N GLY A 272 2.00 0.30 -18.79
CA GLY A 272 0.85 -0.55 -18.48
C GLY A 272 0.18 -0.26 -17.16
N TYR A 273 0.88 0.39 -16.21
CA TYR A 273 0.34 0.61 -14.87
C TYR A 273 -0.90 1.51 -14.87
N LEU A 274 -0.86 2.64 -15.57
CA LEU A 274 -2.01 3.56 -15.61
C LEU A 274 -3.27 2.89 -16.18
N GLY A 275 -3.13 2.06 -17.21
CA GLY A 275 -4.23 1.28 -17.77
C GLY A 275 -4.79 0.21 -16.83
N THR A 276 -4.01 -0.26 -15.85
CA THR A 276 -4.50 -1.24 -14.85
C THR A 276 -5.29 -0.57 -13.73
N VAL A 277 -5.06 0.70 -13.45
CA VAL A 277 -5.69 1.42 -12.33
C VAL A 277 -6.85 2.32 -12.76
N SER A 278 -6.83 2.82 -13.99
CA SER A 278 -7.95 3.53 -14.61
C SER A 278 -7.75 3.63 -16.11
N GLN A 279 -8.73 3.17 -16.89
CA GLN A 279 -8.70 3.32 -18.37
C GLN A 279 -8.72 4.79 -18.79
N ASP A 280 -9.38 5.66 -18.02
CA ASP A 280 -9.47 7.10 -18.30
C ASP A 280 -8.15 7.84 -18.10
N VAL A 281 -7.34 7.45 -17.12
CA VAL A 281 -6.05 8.11 -16.84
C VAL A 281 -5.02 7.79 -17.91
N GLY A 282 -5.05 6.58 -18.47
CA GLY A 282 -4.16 6.18 -19.56
C GLY A 282 -4.55 6.72 -20.93
N ALA A 283 -5.81 7.15 -21.12
CA ALA A 283 -6.37 7.46 -22.44
C ALA A 283 -6.29 8.95 -22.83
N LYS A 284 -6.10 9.87 -21.89
CA LYS A 284 -6.09 11.33 -22.17
C LYS A 284 -4.91 12.03 -21.51
N PRO A 285 -4.22 12.93 -22.23
CA PRO A 285 -3.25 13.81 -21.61
C PRO A 285 -3.90 14.62 -20.48
N ARG A 286 -3.31 14.62 -19.31
CA ARG A 286 -3.78 15.40 -18.16
C ARG A 286 -2.72 16.43 -17.79
N ASP A 287 -3.15 17.67 -17.62
CA ASP A 287 -2.34 18.72 -17.04
C ASP A 287 -2.44 18.70 -15.49
N TYR A 288 -1.67 19.55 -14.85
CA TYR A 288 -1.66 19.66 -13.40
C TYR A 288 -3.04 20.03 -12.83
N ASP A 289 -3.77 20.94 -13.50
CA ASP A 289 -5.09 21.37 -13.05
C ASP A 289 -6.12 20.23 -13.13
N ALA A 290 -6.00 19.36 -14.14
CA ALA A 290 -6.79 18.14 -14.24
C ALA A 290 -6.47 17.16 -13.11
N LEU A 291 -5.18 16.99 -12.79
CA LEU A 291 -4.77 16.10 -11.68
C LEU A 291 -5.24 16.63 -10.33
N THR A 292 -5.16 17.94 -10.09
CA THR A 292 -5.57 18.54 -8.82
C THR A 292 -7.08 18.53 -8.61
N ARG A 293 -7.90 18.37 -9.64
CA ARG A 293 -9.34 18.26 -9.46
C ARG A 293 -9.74 17.01 -8.67
N ASP A 294 -9.23 15.84 -9.05
CA ASP A 294 -9.78 14.56 -8.57
C ASP A 294 -8.76 13.42 -8.38
N ILE A 295 -7.45 13.70 -8.47
CA ILE A 295 -6.43 12.65 -8.34
C ILE A 295 -5.42 12.96 -7.22
N ILE A 296 -4.79 14.13 -7.24
CA ILE A 296 -3.71 14.48 -6.31
C ILE A 296 -4.17 15.40 -5.18
N LEU A 297 -3.50 15.31 -4.03
CA LEU A 297 -3.77 16.14 -2.84
C LEU A 297 -2.64 17.15 -2.68
N HIS A 298 -2.61 18.15 -3.56
CA HIS A 298 -1.62 19.22 -3.55
C HIS A 298 -2.27 20.55 -3.19
N GLY A 299 -1.59 21.34 -2.34
CA GLY A 299 -2.08 22.66 -1.96
C GLY A 299 -1.61 23.11 -0.59
N SER A 300 -2.24 24.19 -0.10
CA SER A 300 -2.17 24.61 1.28
C SER A 300 -2.87 23.59 2.19
N PRO A 301 -2.63 23.61 3.52
CA PRO A 301 -3.36 22.75 4.46
C PRO A 301 -4.89 22.82 4.29
N ALA A 302 -5.44 24.01 4.10
CA ALA A 302 -6.88 24.20 3.91
C ALA A 302 -7.39 23.53 2.64
N THR A 303 -6.67 23.68 1.53
CA THR A 303 -7.00 23.03 0.24
C THR A 303 -6.95 21.50 0.35
N VAL A 304 -5.90 20.97 1.00
CA VAL A 304 -5.74 19.53 1.17
C VAL A 304 -6.81 18.95 2.09
N VAL A 305 -7.18 19.64 3.17
CA VAL A 305 -8.30 19.25 4.04
C VAL A 305 -9.60 19.15 3.25
N ALA A 306 -9.95 20.19 2.48
CA ALA A 306 -11.18 20.19 1.67
C ALA A 306 -11.22 19.02 0.67
N LYS A 307 -10.08 18.72 0.01
CA LYS A 307 -9.97 17.58 -0.92
C LYS A 307 -10.10 16.22 -0.24
N ILE A 308 -9.54 16.07 0.95
CA ILE A 308 -9.71 14.82 1.73
C ILE A 308 -11.15 14.67 2.19
N GLU A 309 -11.83 15.74 2.60
CA GLU A 309 -13.25 15.73 2.96
C GLU A 309 -14.12 15.32 1.76
N GLU A 310 -13.85 15.88 0.57
CA GLU A 310 -14.52 15.50 -0.67
C GLU A 310 -14.30 14.00 -0.99
N LEU A 311 -13.07 13.54 -0.99
CA LEU A 311 -12.74 12.13 -1.23
C LEU A 311 -13.43 11.21 -0.22
N GLN A 312 -13.39 11.55 1.06
CA GLN A 312 -14.03 10.75 2.11
C GLN A 312 -15.54 10.72 1.96
N ALA A 313 -16.18 11.86 1.58
CA ALA A 313 -17.61 11.92 1.34
C ALA A 313 -18.03 11.05 0.14
N MET A 314 -17.20 10.97 -0.90
CA MET A 314 -17.47 10.18 -2.10
C MET A 314 -17.16 8.69 -1.90
N ALA A 315 -15.98 8.36 -1.38
CA ALA A 315 -15.46 7.00 -1.33
C ALA A 315 -15.64 6.31 0.02
N GLY A 316 -15.87 7.05 1.12
CA GLY A 316 -16.03 6.46 2.45
C GLY A 316 -14.77 5.73 2.97
N ASN A 317 -13.58 6.12 2.50
CA ASN A 317 -12.32 5.48 2.84
C ASN A 317 -11.97 5.61 4.33
N SER A 318 -11.29 4.60 4.86
CA SER A 318 -10.84 4.52 6.26
C SER A 318 -9.54 5.27 6.49
N SER A 319 -8.67 5.27 5.48
CA SER A 319 -7.31 5.77 5.55
C SER A 319 -6.83 6.38 4.23
N ILE A 320 -5.78 7.18 4.31
CA ILE A 320 -5.03 7.71 3.16
C ILE A 320 -3.55 7.38 3.35
N MET A 321 -2.94 6.77 2.33
CA MET A 321 -1.49 6.56 2.24
C MET A 321 -0.87 7.71 1.44
N LEU A 322 -0.06 8.53 2.09
CA LEU A 322 0.68 9.61 1.46
C LEU A 322 1.83 9.03 0.63
N HIS A 323 1.90 9.36 -0.65
CA HIS A 323 2.95 8.93 -1.56
C HIS A 323 3.72 10.14 -2.09
N PHE A 324 5.05 10.09 -2.02
CA PHE A 324 5.96 11.16 -2.43
C PHE A 324 6.88 10.68 -3.55
N PRO A 325 6.85 11.30 -4.75
CA PRO A 325 7.85 11.02 -5.77
C PRO A 325 9.26 11.36 -5.30
N PRO A 326 10.31 10.62 -5.74
CA PRO A 326 11.69 10.86 -5.29
C PRO A 326 12.21 12.25 -5.69
N TRP A 327 11.68 12.82 -6.76
CA TRP A 327 12.13 14.11 -7.31
C TRP A 327 11.67 15.34 -6.52
N TYR A 328 10.83 15.19 -5.48
CA TYR A 328 10.63 16.30 -4.51
C TYR A 328 11.91 16.60 -3.73
N GLY A 329 12.80 15.60 -3.60
CA GLY A 329 13.94 15.67 -2.71
C GLY A 329 13.57 15.38 -1.26
N ALA A 330 14.56 14.95 -0.49
CA ALA A 330 14.33 14.48 0.88
C ALA A 330 13.74 15.57 1.79
N GLU A 331 14.27 16.79 1.73
CA GLU A 331 13.89 17.88 2.64
C GLU A 331 12.49 18.43 2.35
N LYS A 332 12.12 18.59 1.07
CA LYS A 332 10.77 19.07 0.72
C LYS A 332 9.70 18.04 1.03
N ALA A 333 9.97 16.75 0.77
CA ALA A 333 9.05 15.67 1.14
C ALA A 333 8.86 15.62 2.66
N LEU A 334 9.93 15.78 3.44
CA LEU A 334 9.88 15.80 4.90
C LEU A 334 9.11 17.03 5.43
N ALA A 335 9.36 18.22 4.89
CA ALA A 335 8.62 19.43 5.26
C ALA A 335 7.11 19.30 4.95
N SER A 336 6.76 18.72 3.81
CA SER A 336 5.36 18.43 3.47
C SER A 336 4.72 17.41 4.40
N LEU A 337 5.48 16.38 4.80
CA LEU A 337 5.03 15.38 5.79
C LEU A 337 4.76 16.02 7.16
N GLU A 338 5.65 16.90 7.63
CA GLU A 338 5.53 17.61 8.89
C GLU A 338 4.33 18.58 8.89
N LEU A 339 4.18 19.35 7.82
CA LEU A 339 3.06 20.28 7.69
C LEU A 339 1.72 19.54 7.58
N PHE A 340 1.66 18.40 6.88
CA PHE A 340 0.49 17.56 6.87
C PHE A 340 0.13 17.05 8.26
N ALA A 341 1.12 16.61 9.03
CA ALA A 341 0.88 16.10 10.39
C ALA A 341 0.38 17.20 11.36
N SER A 342 0.93 18.42 11.25
CA SER A 342 0.57 19.52 12.16
C SER A 342 -0.75 20.21 11.81
N GLU A 343 -1.07 20.34 10.51
CA GLU A 343 -2.17 21.18 10.05
C GLU A 343 -3.36 20.41 9.44
N VAL A 344 -3.10 19.23 8.87
CA VAL A 344 -4.14 18.44 8.18
C VAL A 344 -4.67 17.32 9.06
N MET A 345 -3.80 16.45 9.59
CA MET A 345 -4.22 15.29 10.39
C MET A 345 -5.15 15.62 11.55
N PRO A 346 -4.95 16.72 12.35
CA PRO A 346 -5.82 17.05 13.47
C PRO A 346 -7.28 17.27 13.05
N LYS A 347 -7.53 17.79 11.84
CA LYS A 347 -8.89 18.05 11.35
C LYS A 347 -9.75 16.80 11.19
N PHE A 348 -9.11 15.63 11.08
CA PHE A 348 -9.78 14.33 10.91
C PHE A 348 -9.75 13.48 12.18
N ARG A 349 -8.93 13.80 13.17
CA ARG A 349 -8.81 13.05 14.43
C ARG A 349 -9.70 13.58 15.53
N GLU A 350 -9.98 14.89 15.54
CA GLU A 350 -10.79 15.57 16.57
C GLU A 350 -12.31 15.39 16.40
N ARG A 351 -12.79 14.80 15.29
CA ARG A 351 -14.22 14.50 15.10
C ARG A 351 -14.58 13.22 15.84
N PRO A 352 -15.50 13.25 16.85
CA PRO A 352 -16.00 12.03 17.46
C PRO A 352 -16.62 11.15 16.35
N ARG A 353 -16.26 9.87 16.35
CA ARG A 353 -16.90 8.89 15.47
C ARG A 353 -18.39 8.96 15.72
N VAL A 354 -19.17 9.44 14.74
CA VAL A 354 -20.62 9.32 14.76
C VAL A 354 -20.91 7.83 14.72
N GLN A 355 -21.21 7.25 15.88
CA GLN A 355 -21.76 5.91 15.94
C GLN A 355 -23.07 5.94 15.14
N LYS A 356 -23.08 5.39 13.93
CA LYS A 356 -24.32 5.01 13.27
C LYS A 356 -24.96 3.96 14.18
N ARG A 357 -25.96 4.40 14.96
CA ARG A 357 -26.86 3.47 15.64
C ARG A 357 -27.51 2.59 14.56
N ALA A 358 -27.46 1.28 14.82
CA ALA A 358 -28.00 0.21 14.02
C ALA A 358 -29.49 0.42 13.71
#